data_a2524c9754f4af5a4aa74ca78360e31c
#
_entry.id   a2524c9754f4af5a4aa74ca78360e31c
#
_cell.length_a   1.000
_cell.length_b   1.000
_cell.length_c   1.000
_cell.angle_alpha   90.00
_cell.angle_beta   90.00
_cell.angle_gamma   90.00
#
_symmetry.space_group_name_H-M   'P 1'
#
loop_
_entity.id
_entity.type
_entity.pdbx_description
1 polymer ?
#
loop_
_entity_poly.entity_id
_entity_poly.type
_entity_poly.pdbx_seq_one_letter_code
_entity_poly.pdbx_strand_id
1 'polypeptide(L)'
;MKKKLAVMALAAATLSMMAMPVYADDLVTVGYAQVGHESDWRTANTQNYQDVFSEENGYSLDLVDCDNDNAAQLEAVRTFISKDMDYIVIL
;
A
#
# COMPACT_ATOMS: atom_id res chain seq x y z
N MET A 1 -11.66 4.31 -21.58
CA MET A 1 -11.68 4.37 -22.03
C MET A 1 -12.10 4.38 -22.40
N LYS A 2 -12.08 3.91 -22.25
CA LYS A 2 -12.24 3.77 -22.68
C LYS A 2 -13.08 3.41 -22.85
N LYS A 3 -13.36 3.06 -22.76
CA LYS A 3 -13.96 2.71 -23.02
C LYS A 3 -14.57 2.12 -23.31
N LYS A 4 -14.70 1.61 -23.48
CA LYS A 4 -15.10 1.06 -23.81
C LYS A 4 -15.49 0.34 -23.84
N LEU A 5 -15.41 -0.09 -23.69
CA LEU A 5 -15.62 -0.79 -23.73
C LEU A 5 -16.24 -1.34 -23.49
N ALA A 6 -16.44 -1.46 -23.45
CA ALA A 6 -16.92 -1.82 -23.20
C ALA A 6 -17.56 -2.42 -23.14
N VAL A 7 -17.76 -2.76 -23.32
CA VAL A 7 -18.23 -3.21 -23.28
C VAL A 7 -18.50 -3.99 -23.32
N MET A 8 -18.25 -4.40 -23.47
CA MET A 8 -18.33 -5.06 -23.51
C MET A 8 -18.63 -5.78 -23.30
N ALA A 9 -18.64 -6.03 -23.21
CA ALA A 9 -18.84 -6.59 -22.97
C ALA A 9 -19.41 -7.23 -22.54
N LEU A 10 -19.80 -7.66 -22.36
CA LEU A 10 -20.35 -8.06 -21.83
C LEU A 10 -20.63 -9.07 -21.32
N ALA A 11 -20.82 -9.23 -21.40
CA ALA A 11 -21.34 -10.44 -21.10
C ALA A 11 -20.37 -11.32 -20.59
N ALA A 12 -19.72 -11.73 -21.36
CA ALA A 12 -18.74 -12.57 -20.96
C ALA A 12 -18.09 -11.99 -19.86
N ALA A 13 -18.34 -10.96 -19.80
CA ALA A 13 -17.76 -10.33 -18.83
C ALA A 13 -17.64 -11.01 -17.60
N THR A 14 -18.52 -11.69 -17.34
CA THR A 14 -18.47 -12.20 -16.11
C THR A 14 -17.20 -12.72 -15.72
N LEU A 15 -16.64 -13.50 -16.42
CA LEU A 15 -15.50 -14.06 -15.95
C LEU A 15 -14.46 -13.19 -15.90
N SER A 16 -14.53 -12.36 -16.63
CA SER A 16 -13.40 -11.64 -16.69
C SER A 16 -13.09 -10.99 -15.45
N MET A 17 -13.97 -10.92 -14.62
CA MET A 17 -13.66 -10.22 -13.60
C MET A 17 -12.52 -10.61 -12.88
N MET A 18 -12.08 -11.65 -13.02
CA MET A 18 -11.03 -11.95 -12.29
C MET A 18 -9.84 -11.61 -12.92
N ALA A 19 -8.87 -11.81 -12.62
CA ALA A 19 -7.62 -11.80 -13.28
C ALA A 19 -7.16 -10.57 -13.95
N MET A 20 -7.62 -9.47 -13.61
CA MET A 20 -7.05 -8.29 -14.18
C MET A 20 -5.72 -8.04 -13.50
N PRO A 21 -4.64 -8.02 -14.23
CA PRO A 21 -3.35 -7.77 -13.62
C PRO A 21 -3.25 -6.33 -13.12
N VAL A 22 -2.58 -6.15 -12.01
CA VAL A 22 -2.34 -4.83 -11.49
C VAL A 22 -0.85 -4.56 -11.64
N TYR A 23 -0.50 -3.52 -12.38
CA TYR A 23 0.89 -3.22 -12.64
C TYR A 23 1.41 -2.28 -11.56
N ALA A 24 2.70 -2.33 -11.32
CA ALA A 24 3.31 -1.52 -10.29
C ALA A 24 2.98 -0.03 -10.43
N ASP A 25 2.91 0.46 -11.65
CA ASP A 25 2.62 1.88 -11.87
C ASP A 25 1.20 2.25 -11.48
N ASP A 26 0.32 1.29 -11.39
CA ASP A 26 -1.07 1.54 -11.05
C ASP A 26 -1.34 1.41 -9.57
N LEU A 27 -0.35 1.00 -8.78
CA LEU A 27 -0.55 0.82 -7.36
C LEU A 27 -0.50 2.15 -6.61
N VAL A 28 -1.33 2.28 -5.60
CA VAL A 28 -1.29 3.42 -4.71
C VAL A 28 -0.16 3.17 -3.72
N THR A 29 0.79 4.09 -3.63
CA THR A 29 1.95 3.91 -2.77
C THR A 29 1.69 4.48 -1.39
N VAL A 30 1.95 3.69 -0.37
CA VAL A 30 1.74 4.07 1.02
C VAL A 30 3.03 3.86 1.79
N GLY A 31 3.57 4.92 2.35
CA GLY A 31 4.74 4.83 3.21
C GLY A 31 4.26 4.85 4.65
N TYR A 32 4.70 3.88 5.46
CA TYR A 32 4.28 3.78 6.84
C TYR A 32 5.53 3.80 7.71
N ALA A 33 5.72 4.88 8.45
CA ALA A 33 6.84 5.01 9.38
C ALA A 33 6.34 4.66 10.77
N GLN A 34 6.61 3.42 11.20
CA GLN A 34 6.17 2.92 12.49
C GLN A 34 7.26 3.17 13.51
N VAL A 35 6.92 3.76 14.65
CA VAL A 35 7.93 4.11 15.64
C VAL A 35 8.61 2.86 16.18
N GLY A 36 7.88 1.79 16.38
CA GLY A 36 8.47 0.55 16.87
C GLY A 36 7.44 -0.56 16.97
N HIS A 37 7.86 -1.70 17.53
CA HIS A 37 6.96 -2.83 17.70
C HIS A 37 6.98 -3.27 19.16
N GLU A 38 6.80 -2.32 20.03
CA GLU A 38 6.99 -2.49 21.47
C GLU A 38 5.90 -3.31 22.17
N SER A 39 4.86 -3.70 21.50
CA SER A 39 3.77 -4.43 22.13
C SER A 39 3.09 -5.37 21.15
N ASP A 40 2.35 -6.34 21.68
CA ASP A 40 1.58 -7.26 20.86
C ASP A 40 0.51 -6.50 20.05
N TRP A 41 -0.03 -5.44 20.64
CA TRP A 41 -1.00 -4.62 19.95
C TRP A 41 -0.38 -3.96 18.71
N ARG A 42 0.83 -3.49 18.85
CA ARG A 42 1.54 -2.85 17.74
C ARG A 42 1.86 -3.87 16.64
N THR A 43 2.23 -5.08 17.04
CA THR A 43 2.52 -6.15 16.10
C THR A 43 1.27 -6.51 15.31
N ALA A 44 0.12 -6.60 15.99
CA ALA A 44 -1.15 -6.90 15.33
C ALA A 44 -1.54 -5.76 14.36
N ASN A 45 -1.28 -4.52 14.74
CA ASN A 45 -1.55 -3.38 13.91
C ASN A 45 -0.70 -3.40 12.64
N THR A 46 0.58 -3.76 12.76
CA THR A 46 1.48 -3.89 11.63
C THR A 46 0.98 -4.95 10.66
N GLN A 47 0.59 -6.11 11.19
CA GLN A 47 0.08 -7.19 10.35
C GLN A 47 -1.19 -6.75 9.62
N ASN A 48 -2.05 -6.02 10.30
CA ASN A 48 -3.28 -5.54 9.70
C ASN A 48 -3.00 -4.60 8.52
N TYR A 49 -2.03 -3.69 8.67
CA TYR A 49 -1.65 -2.80 7.59
C TYR A 49 -1.10 -3.58 6.40
N GLN A 50 -0.29 -4.60 6.66
CA GLN A 50 0.28 -5.41 5.59
C GLN A 50 -0.80 -6.19 4.85
N ASP A 51 -1.81 -6.67 5.56
CA ASP A 51 -2.89 -7.43 4.95
C ASP A 51 -3.81 -6.54 4.12
N VAL A 52 -4.14 -5.37 4.62
CA VAL A 52 -5.08 -4.47 3.95
C VAL A 52 -4.42 -3.71 2.81
N PHE A 53 -3.20 -3.22 3.02
CA PHE A 53 -2.52 -2.44 2.00
C PHE A 53 -1.57 -3.31 1.18
N SER A 54 -2.08 -4.38 0.66
CA SER A 54 -1.32 -5.33 -0.16
C SER A 54 -1.47 -5.03 -1.64
N GLU A 55 -0.60 -5.57 -2.44
CA GLU A 55 -0.68 -5.39 -3.89
C GLU A 55 -1.97 -5.99 -4.43
N GLU A 56 -2.45 -7.06 -3.81
CA GLU A 56 -3.68 -7.68 -4.19
C GLU A 56 -4.85 -6.71 -4.08
N ASN A 57 -4.79 -5.79 -3.14
CA ASN A 57 -5.81 -4.77 -2.93
C ASN A 57 -5.50 -3.45 -3.65
N GLY A 58 -4.43 -3.40 -4.43
CA GLY A 58 -4.11 -2.22 -5.22
C GLY A 58 -3.10 -1.28 -4.59
N TYR A 59 -2.35 -1.73 -3.60
CA TYR A 59 -1.43 -0.87 -2.86
C TYR A 59 -0.01 -1.38 -2.92
N SER A 60 0.94 -0.48 -2.78
CA SER A 60 2.33 -0.82 -2.57
C SER A 60 2.72 -0.19 -1.23
N LEU A 61 2.87 -1.02 -0.22
CA LEU A 61 3.16 -0.55 1.13
C LEU A 61 4.66 -0.64 1.40
N ASP A 62 5.24 0.47 1.84
CA ASP A 62 6.63 0.52 2.27
C ASP A 62 6.59 0.79 3.78
N LEU A 63 6.68 -0.26 4.58
CA LEU A 63 6.58 -0.15 6.03
C LEU A 63 7.96 -0.19 6.62
N VAL A 64 8.32 0.82 7.38
CA VAL A 64 9.61 0.91 8.02
C VAL A 64 9.39 0.90 9.54
N ASP A 65 9.98 -0.10 10.21
CA ASP A 65 9.94 -0.18 11.66
C ASP A 65 11.17 0.57 12.16
N CYS A 66 10.96 1.65 12.88
CA CYS A 66 12.02 2.56 13.28
C CYS A 66 12.66 2.19 14.61
N ASP A 67 12.28 1.06 15.18
CA ASP A 67 12.91 0.51 16.38
C ASP A 67 13.01 1.52 17.53
N ASN A 68 11.93 2.25 17.72
CA ASN A 68 11.82 3.26 18.79
C ASN A 68 12.82 4.42 18.66
N ASP A 69 13.29 4.66 17.45
CA ASP A 69 14.24 5.74 17.20
C ASP A 69 13.54 6.86 16.42
N ASN A 70 13.34 7.99 17.04
CA ASN A 70 12.66 9.11 16.39
C ASN A 70 13.44 9.66 15.20
N ALA A 71 14.76 9.58 15.24
CA ALA A 71 15.58 10.05 14.12
C ALA A 71 15.38 9.12 12.91
N ALA A 72 15.26 7.83 13.16
CA ALA A 72 14.99 6.87 12.10
C ALA A 72 13.59 7.10 11.52
N GLN A 73 12.61 7.44 12.35
CA GLN A 73 11.27 7.72 11.87
C GLN A 73 11.27 8.97 10.99
N LEU A 74 11.97 9.99 11.38
CA LEU A 74 12.08 11.22 10.60
C LEU A 74 12.75 10.94 9.26
N GLU A 75 13.78 10.11 9.25
CA GLU A 75 14.49 9.77 8.04
C GLU A 75 13.58 8.96 7.10
N ALA A 76 12.78 8.06 7.66
CA ALA A 76 11.82 7.28 6.86
C ALA A 76 10.81 8.21 6.19
N VAL A 77 10.30 9.20 6.91
CA VAL A 77 9.35 10.15 6.36
C VAL A 77 10.00 10.96 5.24
N ARG A 78 11.24 11.40 5.42
CA ARG A 78 11.95 12.12 4.36
C ARG A 78 12.13 11.27 3.12
N THR A 79 12.43 10.00 3.31
CA THR A 79 12.57 9.06 2.19
C THR A 79 11.24 8.91 1.44
N PHE A 80 10.13 8.80 2.17
CA PHE A 80 8.83 8.67 1.54
C PHE A 80 8.47 9.93 0.75
N ILE A 81 8.81 11.09 1.27
CA ILE A 81 8.59 12.35 0.54
C ILE A 81 9.43 12.37 -0.73
N SER A 82 10.69 11.94 -0.64
CA SER A 82 11.57 11.90 -1.81
C SER A 82 11.07 10.94 -2.87
N LYS A 83 10.41 9.85 -2.46
CA LYS A 83 9.87 8.89 -3.40
C LYS A 83 8.50 9.28 -3.92
N ASP A 84 7.98 10.41 -3.47
CA ASP A 84 6.68 10.92 -3.91
C ASP A 84 5.56 9.90 -3.63
N MET A 85 5.55 9.34 -2.44
CA MET A 85 4.50 8.41 -2.04
C MET A 85 3.14 9.09 -2.05
N ASP A 86 2.10 8.36 -2.42
CA ASP A 86 0.75 8.90 -2.47
C ASP A 86 0.23 9.22 -1.06
N TYR A 87 0.56 8.38 -0.09
CA TYR A 87 0.16 8.59 1.30
C TYR A 87 1.31 8.25 2.23
N ILE A 88 1.41 8.96 3.35
CA ILE A 88 2.41 8.70 4.37
C ILE A 88 1.69 8.58 5.70
N VAL A 89 1.91 7.47 6.39
CA VAL A 89 1.33 7.21 7.70
C VAL A 89 2.46 7.26 8.72
N ILE A 90 2.27 7.99 9.79
CA ILE A 90 3.25 8.11 10.86
C ILE A 90 2.56 7.68 12.14
N LEU A 91 3.13 6.67 12.81
CA LEU A 91 2.47 6.13 13.98
C LEU A 91 3.45 5.76 15.10
#